data_4844afe9bc2a15614a9a17a6e25a8e65
#
_entry.id   4844afe9bc2a15614a9a17a6e25a8e65
#
_cell.length_a   1.000
_cell.length_b   1.000
_cell.length_c   1.000
_cell.angle_alpha   90.00
_cell.angle_beta   90.00
_cell.angle_gamma   90.00
#
_symmetry.space_group_name_H-M   'P 1'
#
loop_
_entity.id
_entity.type
_entity.pdbx_description
1 polymer ?
#
loop_
_entity_poly.entity_id
_entity_poly.type
_entity_poly.pdbx_seq_one_letter_code
_entity_poly.pdbx_strand_id
1 'polypeptide(L)'
;AGLLKDPLWYAAKYGGFKDSDKVSTTGYNLPDKTSEWDADGDGVPDTYFYAQNPLELEGKLAAAFAAILNQTSSGTAASVLSSSTSGEGALYQSYFYPTQFEGTREVKYAGYVHGLFVDTYGNLREDTNGDGRLVLNEDRIVVTRYDVINDRLAVDIFVDANGDGKADPTRDTSVPPDGVLDTAVCDDSPHQCDKAINDINPIWEGGRRLAIMPPANRYIYTWVDLDNDKVVNSAGPTAAAGEFISFDTSNQSKIAGYLNLSGAPAAMTAANVINFIRGSQISGLRDRMLTVKDDSSIPTLMVWKLGDSVYSTPVVVGDPKERYDVLYGDSTYTAFFQQYKGRRQVAYLGANDGMLHAFNVGFYHKGDDTSGSAPTGKTEHGWFSNTATTDGRGAVRGEELWSFIPQ
;
A
#
# COMPACT_ATOMS: atom_id res chain seq x y z
N ALA A 1 -18.15 48.67 -16.59
CA ALA A 1 -16.87 48.04 -16.34
C ALA A 1 -16.79 47.77 -14.85
N GLY A 2 -16.83 46.51 -14.44
CA GLY A 2 -16.66 46.14 -13.02
C GLY A 2 -15.23 46.36 -12.59
N LEU A 3 -15.01 46.63 -11.30
CA LEU A 3 -13.68 46.62 -10.67
C LEU A 3 -13.05 45.26 -10.88
N LEU A 4 -11.79 45.24 -11.31
CA LEU A 4 -11.00 44.01 -11.37
C LEU A 4 -10.83 43.47 -9.95
N LYS A 5 -10.94 42.15 -9.81
CA LYS A 5 -10.66 41.47 -8.57
C LYS A 5 -9.13 41.41 -8.31
N ASP A 6 -8.75 41.06 -7.08
CA ASP A 6 -7.36 40.84 -6.71
C ASP A 6 -6.70 39.76 -7.61
N PRO A 7 -5.43 39.91 -8.00
CA PRO A 7 -4.72 38.90 -8.81
C PRO A 7 -4.74 37.50 -8.18
N LEU A 8 -4.69 37.39 -6.83
CA LEU A 8 -4.78 36.09 -6.15
C LEU A 8 -6.19 35.48 -6.24
N TRP A 9 -7.23 36.30 -6.35
CA TRP A 9 -8.58 35.82 -6.60
C TRP A 9 -8.67 35.12 -7.96
N TYR A 10 -8.04 35.71 -9.01
CA TYR A 10 -7.97 35.07 -10.32
C TYR A 10 -7.10 33.82 -10.28
N ALA A 11 -5.98 33.85 -9.58
CA ALA A 11 -5.12 32.68 -9.40
C ALA A 11 -5.86 31.52 -8.74
N ALA A 12 -6.67 31.79 -7.72
CA ALA A 12 -7.50 30.79 -7.06
C ALA A 12 -8.60 30.26 -8.00
N LYS A 13 -9.30 31.15 -8.73
CA LYS A 13 -10.32 30.75 -9.69
C LYS A 13 -9.78 29.83 -10.78
N TYR A 14 -8.64 30.19 -11.41
CA TYR A 14 -8.07 29.44 -12.54
C TYR A 14 -7.12 28.33 -12.14
N GLY A 15 -6.63 28.33 -10.90
CA GLY A 15 -5.72 27.30 -10.38
C GLY A 15 -6.36 26.23 -9.52
N GLY A 16 -7.56 26.52 -8.96
CA GLY A 16 -8.21 25.62 -7.99
C GLY A 16 -9.62 25.15 -8.40
N PHE A 17 -10.06 25.40 -9.64
CA PHE A 17 -11.37 24.97 -10.10
C PHE A 17 -11.44 23.44 -10.36
N LYS A 18 -12.64 22.90 -10.28
CA LYS A 18 -12.93 21.50 -10.59
C LYS A 18 -13.82 21.43 -11.83
N ASP A 19 -13.21 21.15 -12.97
CA ASP A 19 -13.91 21.06 -14.25
C ASP A 19 -14.97 19.94 -14.23
N SER A 20 -16.23 20.31 -14.40
CA SER A 20 -17.39 19.40 -14.37
C SER A 20 -17.83 18.92 -15.75
N ASP A 21 -17.29 19.49 -16.85
CA ASP A 21 -17.74 19.20 -18.22
C ASP A 21 -16.61 18.78 -19.17
N LYS A 22 -15.81 17.85 -18.75
CA LYS A 22 -14.63 17.32 -19.43
C LYS A 22 -14.85 16.80 -20.87
N VAL A 23 -16.10 16.70 -21.33
CA VAL A 23 -16.46 16.15 -22.64
C VAL A 23 -16.84 17.24 -23.65
N SER A 24 -16.94 18.50 -23.22
CA SER A 24 -17.32 19.62 -24.10
C SER A 24 -16.10 20.15 -24.84
N THR A 25 -16.21 20.33 -26.14
CA THR A 25 -15.21 21.04 -26.97
C THR A 25 -15.13 22.53 -26.65
N THR A 26 -16.09 23.07 -25.89
CA THR A 26 -16.15 24.42 -25.37
C THR A 26 -16.23 24.37 -23.84
N GLY A 27 -15.23 24.89 -23.17
CA GLY A 27 -15.18 24.92 -21.72
C GLY A 27 -14.18 23.93 -21.09
N TYR A 28 -13.71 22.95 -21.85
CA TYR A 28 -12.74 21.96 -21.33
C TYR A 28 -11.54 22.64 -20.69
N ASN A 29 -11.29 22.25 -19.44
CA ASN A 29 -10.21 22.78 -18.61
C ASN A 29 -10.28 24.30 -18.38
N LEU A 30 -11.51 24.85 -18.28
CA LEU A 30 -11.78 26.25 -17.99
C LEU A 30 -12.82 26.37 -16.87
N PRO A 31 -12.70 27.34 -15.94
CA PRO A 31 -13.69 27.57 -14.89
C PRO A 31 -14.88 28.37 -15.43
N ASP A 32 -15.62 27.81 -16.38
CA ASP A 32 -16.71 28.49 -17.09
C ASP A 32 -18.05 28.40 -16.37
N LYS A 33 -18.23 27.43 -15.47
CA LYS A 33 -19.38 27.36 -14.57
C LYS A 33 -19.01 27.84 -13.15
N THR A 34 -19.90 28.60 -12.54
CA THR A 34 -19.66 29.13 -11.18
C THR A 34 -19.42 28.01 -10.19
N SER A 35 -20.18 26.92 -10.25
CA SER A 35 -20.04 25.76 -9.37
C SER A 35 -18.68 25.04 -9.44
N GLU A 36 -17.84 25.35 -10.41
CA GLU A 36 -16.52 24.73 -10.58
C GLU A 36 -15.44 25.41 -9.75
N TRP A 37 -15.66 26.66 -9.34
CA TRP A 37 -14.69 27.46 -8.60
C TRP A 37 -15.28 28.17 -7.37
N ASP A 38 -16.60 28.16 -7.24
CA ASP A 38 -17.40 28.84 -6.21
C ASP A 38 -18.67 27.98 -5.96
N ALA A 39 -18.50 26.89 -5.21
CA ALA A 39 -19.56 25.91 -5.01
C ALA A 39 -20.67 26.41 -4.07
N ASP A 40 -20.36 27.34 -3.16
CA ASP A 40 -21.30 27.94 -2.23
C ASP A 40 -21.97 29.19 -2.79
N GLY A 41 -21.50 29.73 -3.93
CA GLY A 41 -22.10 30.83 -4.66
C GLY A 41 -21.90 32.20 -4.01
N ASP A 42 -20.90 32.37 -3.17
CA ASP A 42 -20.59 33.63 -2.48
C ASP A 42 -19.81 34.64 -3.35
N GLY A 43 -19.40 34.25 -4.53
CA GLY A 43 -18.62 35.05 -5.49
C GLY A 43 -17.14 35.10 -5.17
N VAL A 44 -16.66 34.21 -4.31
CA VAL A 44 -15.24 34.02 -3.95
C VAL A 44 -14.83 32.59 -4.32
N PRO A 45 -13.70 32.38 -5.00
CA PRO A 45 -13.26 31.02 -5.28
C PRO A 45 -13.02 30.20 -3.98
N ASP A 46 -13.50 28.96 -3.94
CA ASP A 46 -13.36 28.07 -2.77
C ASP A 46 -11.92 27.91 -2.28
N THR A 47 -10.95 28.10 -3.16
CA THR A 47 -9.51 28.03 -2.86
C THR A 47 -8.88 29.40 -2.56
N TYR A 48 -9.69 30.50 -2.47
CA TYR A 48 -9.22 31.84 -2.13
C TYR A 48 -9.38 32.11 -0.63
N PHE A 49 -8.28 32.02 0.10
CA PHE A 49 -8.26 32.22 1.56
C PHE A 49 -7.85 33.66 1.88
N TYR A 50 -8.82 34.49 2.20
CA TYR A 50 -8.61 35.89 2.56
C TYR A 50 -8.76 36.12 4.04
N ALA A 51 -7.67 36.49 4.73
CA ALA A 51 -7.66 36.80 6.15
C ALA A 51 -7.53 38.30 6.36
N GLN A 52 -8.61 38.97 6.77
CA GLN A 52 -8.59 40.38 7.16
C GLN A 52 -8.14 40.57 8.61
N ASN A 53 -8.33 39.56 9.46
CA ASN A 53 -8.01 39.59 10.87
C ASN A 53 -6.83 38.63 11.13
N PRO A 54 -5.70 39.11 11.71
CA PRO A 54 -4.57 38.26 12.04
C PRO A 54 -4.91 37.08 12.96
N LEU A 55 -5.96 37.19 13.79
CA LEU A 55 -6.42 36.13 14.68
C LEU A 55 -7.12 34.99 13.92
N GLU A 56 -7.57 35.24 12.68
CA GLU A 56 -8.20 34.22 11.82
C GLU A 56 -7.18 33.51 10.92
N LEU A 57 -5.96 34.06 10.83
CA LEU A 57 -4.92 33.56 9.90
C LEU A 57 -4.57 32.12 10.19
N GLU A 58 -4.43 31.73 11.46
CA GLU A 58 -4.13 30.36 11.86
C GLU A 58 -5.23 29.40 11.41
N GLY A 59 -6.51 29.76 11.66
CA GLY A 59 -7.65 28.95 11.25
C GLY A 59 -7.79 28.83 9.73
N LYS A 60 -7.56 29.92 8.99
CA LYS A 60 -7.60 29.95 7.52
C LYS A 60 -6.46 29.14 6.91
N LEU A 61 -5.24 29.24 7.46
CA LEU A 61 -4.10 28.41 7.04
C LEU A 61 -4.34 26.93 7.36
N ALA A 62 -4.86 26.61 8.54
CA ALA A 62 -5.20 25.23 8.90
C ALA A 62 -6.26 24.65 7.93
N ALA A 63 -7.29 25.43 7.57
CA ALA A 63 -8.29 25.01 6.60
C ALA A 63 -7.70 24.84 5.19
N ALA A 64 -6.80 25.74 4.77
CA ALA A 64 -6.11 25.62 3.48
C ALA A 64 -5.21 24.38 3.42
N PHE A 65 -4.44 24.13 4.47
CA PHE A 65 -3.61 22.92 4.57
C PHE A 65 -4.46 21.65 4.64
N ALA A 66 -5.58 21.66 5.37
CA ALA A 66 -6.51 20.53 5.39
C ALA A 66 -7.10 20.26 4.00
N ALA A 67 -7.49 21.30 3.25
CA ALA A 67 -7.96 21.16 1.88
C ALA A 67 -6.89 20.57 0.96
N ILE A 68 -5.64 21.04 1.05
CA ILE A 68 -4.50 20.50 0.29
C ILE A 68 -4.22 19.04 0.68
N LEU A 69 -4.24 18.72 1.98
CA LEU A 69 -3.99 17.35 2.47
C LEU A 69 -5.11 16.39 2.05
N ASN A 70 -6.35 16.86 1.98
CA ASN A 70 -7.46 16.07 1.46
C ASN A 70 -7.36 15.84 -0.06
N GLN A 71 -6.66 16.70 -0.80
CA GLN A 71 -6.40 16.58 -2.23
C GLN A 71 -5.18 15.69 -2.54
N THR A 72 -4.24 15.54 -1.61
CA THR A 72 -3.07 14.67 -1.80
C THR A 72 -3.45 13.21 -1.52
N SER A 73 -4.08 12.57 -2.48
CA SER A 73 -4.17 11.11 -2.45
C SER A 73 -2.81 10.49 -2.73
N SER A 74 -2.42 9.64 -1.84
CA SER A 74 -1.37 8.62 -1.86
C SER A 74 -0.46 8.56 -3.09
N GLY A 75 0.81 8.94 -2.92
CA GLY A 75 1.86 8.54 -3.85
C GLY A 75 1.97 7.01 -3.93
N THR A 76 2.00 6.46 -5.12
CA THR A 76 2.16 5.03 -5.34
C THR A 76 3.50 4.76 -5.99
N ALA A 77 4.35 4.00 -5.31
CA ALA A 77 5.49 3.36 -5.94
C ALA A 77 5.11 1.91 -6.25
N ALA A 78 5.29 1.48 -7.49
CA ALA A 78 4.97 0.13 -7.92
C ALA A 78 6.22 -0.61 -8.34
N SER A 79 6.35 -1.86 -7.93
CA SER A 79 7.36 -2.80 -8.40
C SER A 79 6.67 -3.96 -9.09
N VAL A 80 6.98 -4.16 -10.36
CA VAL A 80 6.48 -5.30 -11.13
C VAL A 80 7.50 -6.42 -11.06
N LEU A 81 7.10 -7.56 -10.56
CA LEU A 81 7.88 -8.78 -10.63
C LEU A 81 7.18 -9.77 -11.55
N SER A 82 7.57 -9.82 -12.83
CA SER A 82 7.19 -10.94 -13.69
C SER A 82 7.90 -12.20 -13.20
N SER A 83 7.15 -13.21 -12.81
CA SER A 83 7.70 -14.47 -12.28
C SER A 83 7.78 -15.56 -13.34
N SER A 84 7.24 -15.34 -14.53
CA SER A 84 7.21 -16.32 -15.60
C SER A 84 7.72 -15.78 -16.92
N THR A 85 8.15 -16.68 -17.81
CA THR A 85 8.50 -16.37 -19.20
C THR A 85 7.27 -16.05 -20.06
N SER A 86 6.06 -16.37 -19.58
CA SER A 86 4.76 -16.06 -20.20
C SER A 86 4.24 -14.66 -19.87
N GLY A 87 4.93 -13.92 -18.98
CA GLY A 87 4.51 -12.57 -18.56
C GLY A 87 3.62 -12.54 -17.32
N GLU A 88 3.15 -13.69 -16.86
CA GLU A 88 2.35 -13.81 -15.65
C GLU A 88 3.19 -13.59 -14.40
N GLY A 89 2.58 -13.04 -13.36
CA GLY A 89 3.27 -12.77 -12.11
C GLY A 89 2.43 -11.97 -11.15
N ALA A 90 3.09 -11.12 -10.40
CA ALA A 90 2.43 -10.19 -9.50
C ALA A 90 3.08 -8.81 -9.54
N LEU A 91 2.25 -7.80 -9.34
CA LEU A 91 2.67 -6.42 -9.09
C LEU A 91 2.54 -6.16 -7.59
N TYR A 92 3.59 -5.58 -7.02
CA TYR A 92 3.62 -5.15 -5.62
C TYR A 92 3.67 -3.64 -5.56
N GLN A 93 2.73 -3.08 -4.83
CA GLN A 93 2.53 -1.64 -4.76
C GLN A 93 2.43 -1.20 -3.30
N SER A 94 3.08 -0.10 -2.96
CA SER A 94 2.85 0.60 -1.71
C SER A 94 2.15 1.93 -1.95
N TYR A 95 1.24 2.27 -1.06
CA TYR A 95 0.54 3.54 -1.04
C TYR A 95 0.29 3.96 0.40
N PHE A 96 -0.18 5.17 0.61
CA PHE A 96 -0.49 5.65 1.95
C PHE A 96 -1.61 6.69 1.90
N TYR A 97 -2.27 6.84 3.02
CA TYR A 97 -3.19 7.95 3.25
C TYR A 97 -2.54 8.95 4.22
N PRO A 98 -2.35 10.21 3.80
CA PRO A 98 -1.86 11.26 4.70
C PRO A 98 -2.73 11.41 5.94
N THR A 99 -4.05 11.28 5.75
CA THR A 99 -5.03 11.32 6.82
C THR A 99 -6.18 10.38 6.51
N GLN A 100 -6.59 9.60 7.51
CA GLN A 100 -7.82 8.80 7.48
C GLN A 100 -8.65 9.14 8.71
N PHE A 101 -9.96 9.20 8.53
CA PHE A 101 -10.88 9.43 9.63
C PHE A 101 -11.59 8.14 10.02
N GLU A 102 -11.55 7.82 11.30
CA GLU A 102 -12.31 6.73 11.91
C GLU A 102 -13.30 7.33 12.91
N GLY A 103 -14.49 7.65 12.43
CA GLY A 103 -15.44 8.49 13.16
C GLY A 103 -14.85 9.89 13.40
N THR A 104 -14.62 10.24 14.65
CA THR A 104 -13.99 11.51 15.04
C THR A 104 -12.47 11.40 15.22
N ARG A 105 -11.87 10.22 15.06
CA ARG A 105 -10.44 10.01 15.18
C ARG A 105 -9.75 10.33 13.87
N GLU A 106 -8.63 11.01 13.96
CA GLU A 106 -7.75 11.30 12.84
C GLU A 106 -6.51 10.41 12.92
N VAL A 107 -6.31 9.53 11.95
CA VAL A 107 -5.12 8.68 11.82
C VAL A 107 -4.29 9.20 10.67
N LYS A 108 -3.06 9.61 10.98
CA LYS A 108 -2.13 10.20 10.01
C LYS A 108 -1.10 9.20 9.53
N TYR A 109 -0.75 9.33 8.25
CA TYR A 109 0.33 8.59 7.61
C TYR A 109 0.17 7.07 7.72
N ALA A 110 -1.02 6.58 7.40
CA ALA A 110 -1.30 5.16 7.33
C ALA A 110 -0.75 4.57 6.03
N GLY A 111 0.25 3.70 6.13
CA GLY A 111 0.86 3.04 4.98
C GLY A 111 0.20 1.71 4.65
N TYR A 112 0.25 1.35 3.37
CA TYR A 112 -0.30 0.11 2.81
C TYR A 112 0.71 -0.50 1.86
N VAL A 113 0.74 -1.80 1.78
CA VAL A 113 1.49 -2.55 0.77
C VAL A 113 0.72 -3.79 0.37
N HIS A 114 0.49 -3.96 -0.92
CA HIS A 114 -0.28 -5.09 -1.42
C HIS A 114 0.33 -5.74 -2.66
N GLY A 115 -0.15 -6.94 -2.99
CA GLY A 115 0.16 -7.64 -4.22
C GLY A 115 -1.09 -7.89 -5.03
N LEU A 116 -1.04 -7.63 -6.34
CA LEU A 116 -2.07 -7.94 -7.32
C LEU A 116 -1.50 -8.92 -8.35
N PHE A 117 -2.34 -9.75 -8.94
CA PHE A 117 -1.92 -10.58 -10.06
C PHE A 117 -1.66 -9.75 -11.32
N VAL A 118 -0.75 -10.23 -12.16
CA VAL A 118 -0.57 -9.79 -13.54
C VAL A 118 -0.86 -10.98 -14.42
N ASP A 119 -1.85 -10.87 -15.32
CA ASP A 119 -2.23 -11.94 -16.23
C ASP A 119 -1.37 -11.96 -17.51
N THR A 120 -1.56 -12.96 -18.37
CA THR A 120 -0.85 -13.13 -19.65
C THR A 120 -1.10 -11.99 -20.64
N TYR A 121 -2.18 -11.26 -20.46
CA TYR A 121 -2.56 -10.11 -21.30
C TYR A 121 -2.00 -8.78 -20.77
N GLY A 122 -1.38 -8.81 -19.57
CA GLY A 122 -0.82 -7.64 -18.91
C GLY A 122 -1.80 -6.87 -18.03
N ASN A 123 -3.01 -7.39 -17.80
CA ASN A 123 -3.95 -6.77 -16.87
C ASN A 123 -3.55 -7.02 -15.43
N LEU A 124 -3.84 -6.04 -14.57
CA LEU A 124 -3.86 -6.26 -13.14
C LEU A 124 -5.16 -6.95 -12.74
N ARG A 125 -5.06 -7.93 -11.82
CA ARG A 125 -6.23 -8.62 -11.30
C ARG A 125 -6.20 -8.71 -9.79
N GLU A 126 -7.37 -8.59 -9.19
CA GLU A 126 -7.56 -8.89 -7.77
C GLU A 126 -7.67 -10.41 -7.56
N ASP A 127 -7.49 -10.85 -6.32
CA ASP A 127 -7.78 -12.22 -5.86
C ASP A 127 -9.22 -12.21 -5.32
N THR A 128 -10.20 -12.32 -6.24
CA THR A 128 -11.61 -12.04 -5.92
C THR A 128 -12.17 -12.96 -4.85
N ASN A 129 -11.75 -14.23 -4.84
CA ASN A 129 -12.22 -15.24 -3.89
C ASN A 129 -11.25 -15.47 -2.71
N GLY A 130 -10.05 -14.85 -2.73
CA GLY A 130 -9.06 -14.91 -1.65
C GLY A 130 -8.28 -16.23 -1.58
N ASP A 131 -8.29 -17.05 -2.64
CA ASP A 131 -7.63 -18.35 -2.63
C ASP A 131 -6.14 -18.30 -3.03
N GLY A 132 -5.69 -17.16 -3.57
CA GLY A 132 -4.31 -16.93 -4.01
C GLY A 132 -3.97 -17.54 -5.35
N ARG A 133 -4.99 -17.84 -6.16
CA ARG A 133 -4.86 -18.44 -7.49
C ARG A 133 -5.37 -17.49 -8.55
N LEU A 134 -4.62 -17.34 -9.64
CA LEU A 134 -5.07 -16.55 -10.77
C LEU A 134 -5.94 -17.40 -11.69
N VAL A 135 -7.23 -17.13 -11.71
CA VAL A 135 -8.21 -17.75 -12.59
C VAL A 135 -8.94 -16.65 -13.36
N LEU A 136 -8.67 -16.52 -14.67
CA LEU A 136 -9.07 -15.36 -15.46
C LEU A 136 -10.58 -15.08 -15.42
N ASN A 137 -11.41 -16.12 -15.43
CA ASN A 137 -12.87 -15.97 -15.40
C ASN A 137 -13.46 -15.85 -13.97
N GLU A 138 -12.63 -15.81 -12.94
CA GLU A 138 -13.05 -15.62 -11.55
C GLU A 138 -12.48 -14.32 -10.96
N ASP A 139 -11.22 -14.02 -11.33
CA ASP A 139 -10.50 -12.86 -10.82
C ASP A 139 -10.71 -11.65 -11.72
N ARG A 140 -11.20 -10.58 -11.11
CA ARG A 140 -11.63 -9.39 -11.83
C ARG A 140 -10.45 -8.53 -12.23
N ILE A 141 -10.55 -7.90 -13.38
CA ILE A 141 -9.58 -6.93 -13.88
C ILE A 141 -9.68 -5.64 -13.06
N VAL A 142 -8.53 -5.11 -12.66
CA VAL A 142 -8.40 -3.88 -11.86
C VAL A 142 -7.77 -2.80 -12.72
N VAL A 143 -8.46 -1.68 -12.89
CA VAL A 143 -7.97 -0.51 -13.61
C VAL A 143 -7.88 0.66 -12.64
N THR A 144 -6.69 1.19 -12.47
CA THR A 144 -6.48 2.39 -11.65
C THR A 144 -6.58 3.63 -12.52
N ARG A 145 -7.31 4.63 -12.06
CA ARG A 145 -7.42 5.92 -12.72
C ARG A 145 -7.41 7.07 -11.71
N TYR A 146 -7.11 8.25 -12.19
CA TYR A 146 -7.28 9.44 -11.38
C TYR A 146 -8.70 9.98 -11.56
N ASP A 147 -9.47 10.01 -10.49
CA ASP A 147 -10.78 10.62 -10.42
C ASP A 147 -10.62 12.14 -10.21
N VAL A 148 -10.68 12.87 -11.32
CA VAL A 148 -10.46 14.32 -11.33
C VAL A 148 -11.61 15.09 -10.63
N ILE A 149 -12.82 14.48 -10.55
CA ILE A 149 -13.96 15.13 -9.90
C ILE A 149 -13.76 15.14 -8.38
N ASN A 150 -13.33 14.00 -7.85
CA ASN A 150 -13.12 13.82 -6.41
C ASN A 150 -11.66 14.00 -6.00
N ASP A 151 -10.79 14.35 -6.97
CA ASP A 151 -9.35 14.57 -6.77
C ASP A 151 -8.66 13.44 -6.01
N ARG A 152 -8.91 12.19 -6.45
CA ARG A 152 -8.41 10.98 -5.80
C ARG A 152 -8.02 9.90 -6.79
N LEU A 153 -7.18 8.99 -6.34
CA LEU A 153 -6.99 7.71 -7.02
C LEU A 153 -8.25 6.86 -6.86
N ALA A 154 -8.86 6.50 -7.96
CA ALA A 154 -10.01 5.60 -8.02
C ALA A 154 -9.64 4.31 -8.73
N VAL A 155 -10.39 3.27 -8.45
CA VAL A 155 -10.23 1.96 -9.05
C VAL A 155 -11.56 1.51 -9.63
N ASP A 156 -11.51 1.07 -10.88
CA ASP A 156 -12.63 0.41 -11.53
C ASP A 156 -12.30 -1.07 -11.65
N ILE A 157 -13.27 -1.92 -11.32
CA ILE A 157 -13.13 -3.36 -11.26
C ILE A 157 -14.09 -3.99 -12.26
N PHE A 158 -13.56 -4.79 -13.19
CA PHE A 158 -14.31 -5.37 -14.29
C PHE A 158 -14.33 -6.89 -14.25
N VAL A 159 -15.46 -7.47 -14.64
CA VAL A 159 -15.59 -8.93 -14.82
C VAL A 159 -15.04 -9.33 -16.19
N ASP A 160 -14.39 -10.47 -16.24
CA ASP A 160 -13.92 -11.16 -17.44
C ASP A 160 -14.40 -12.63 -17.36
N ALA A 161 -15.69 -12.85 -17.62
CA ALA A 161 -16.32 -14.16 -17.38
C ALA A 161 -15.90 -15.24 -18.38
N ASN A 162 -15.40 -14.84 -19.56
CA ASN A 162 -14.91 -15.77 -20.59
C ASN A 162 -13.40 -16.02 -20.50
N GLY A 163 -12.66 -15.22 -19.70
CA GLY A 163 -11.22 -15.39 -19.50
C GLY A 163 -10.38 -14.98 -20.70
N ASP A 164 -10.85 -14.08 -21.56
CA ASP A 164 -10.15 -13.66 -22.77
C ASP A 164 -9.22 -12.46 -22.56
N GLY A 165 -9.11 -11.97 -21.34
CA GLY A 165 -8.27 -10.83 -20.95
C GLY A 165 -8.91 -9.48 -21.20
N LYS A 166 -10.18 -9.43 -21.50
CA LYS A 166 -10.93 -8.19 -21.73
C LYS A 166 -12.07 -8.08 -20.73
N ALA A 167 -12.38 -6.84 -20.33
CA ALA A 167 -13.58 -6.58 -19.56
C ALA A 167 -14.81 -6.99 -20.39
N ASP A 168 -15.68 -7.81 -19.79
CA ASP A 168 -16.91 -8.21 -20.47
C ASP A 168 -17.85 -7.02 -20.65
N PRO A 169 -18.30 -6.75 -21.88
CA PRO A 169 -19.28 -5.71 -22.12
C PRO A 169 -20.68 -6.24 -21.74
N THR A 170 -21.01 -6.28 -20.46
CA THR A 170 -22.35 -6.72 -20.04
C THR A 170 -23.47 -5.79 -20.53
N ARG A 171 -23.17 -4.75 -21.27
CA ARG A 171 -24.12 -3.78 -21.82
C ARG A 171 -23.94 -3.40 -23.27
N ASP A 172 -22.94 -3.88 -23.94
CA ASP A 172 -22.81 -3.61 -25.35
C ASP A 172 -23.61 -4.64 -26.16
N THR A 173 -24.84 -4.28 -26.47
CA THR A 173 -25.70 -5.03 -27.40
C THR A 173 -25.50 -4.59 -28.85
N SER A 174 -24.61 -3.68 -29.15
CA SER A 174 -24.58 -3.00 -30.47
C SER A 174 -23.21 -2.90 -31.15
N VAL A 175 -22.10 -3.20 -30.48
CA VAL A 175 -20.76 -3.02 -31.08
C VAL A 175 -19.90 -4.25 -30.80
N PRO A 176 -19.18 -4.82 -31.79
CA PRO A 176 -18.21 -5.86 -31.48
C PRO A 176 -17.16 -5.29 -30.54
N PRO A 177 -16.71 -6.07 -29.51
CA PRO A 177 -15.72 -5.59 -28.56
C PRO A 177 -14.47 -5.11 -29.31
N ASP A 178 -14.13 -3.84 -29.19
CA ASP A 178 -12.93 -3.27 -29.82
C ASP A 178 -11.67 -3.48 -29.00
N GLY A 179 -11.80 -4.12 -27.83
CA GLY A 179 -10.70 -4.39 -26.92
C GLY A 179 -10.27 -3.17 -26.10
N VAL A 180 -10.98 -2.05 -26.22
CA VAL A 180 -10.79 -0.87 -25.40
C VAL A 180 -11.79 -0.90 -24.25
N LEU A 181 -11.31 -0.75 -23.02
CA LEU A 181 -12.19 -0.56 -21.87
C LEU A 181 -13.01 0.71 -22.06
N ASP A 182 -14.29 0.57 -22.29
CA ASP A 182 -15.19 1.71 -22.37
C ASP A 182 -15.54 2.17 -20.95
N THR A 183 -14.82 3.19 -20.48
CA THR A 183 -15.03 3.78 -19.16
C THR A 183 -16.40 4.42 -18.99
N ALA A 184 -17.15 4.62 -20.07
CA ALA A 184 -18.52 5.14 -20.03
C ALA A 184 -19.55 4.10 -19.56
N VAL A 185 -19.16 2.82 -19.44
CA VAL A 185 -20.07 1.70 -19.13
C VAL A 185 -19.80 1.09 -17.77
N CYS A 186 -18.94 1.68 -16.96
CA CYS A 186 -18.72 1.24 -15.60
C CYS A 186 -19.94 1.57 -14.74
N ASP A 187 -20.65 0.55 -14.29
CA ASP A 187 -21.70 0.66 -13.27
C ASP A 187 -21.54 -0.42 -12.19
N ASP A 188 -22.27 -0.27 -11.09
CA ASP A 188 -22.09 -1.10 -9.91
C ASP A 188 -22.59 -2.55 -10.04
N SER A 189 -22.95 -3.04 -11.25
CA SER A 189 -23.38 -4.44 -11.44
C SER A 189 -23.26 -4.91 -12.89
N PRO A 190 -22.40 -5.87 -13.21
CA PRO A 190 -21.49 -6.62 -12.34
C PRO A 190 -20.13 -5.94 -12.10
N HIS A 191 -19.87 -4.80 -12.75
CA HIS A 191 -18.65 -4.03 -12.59
C HIS A 191 -18.75 -3.13 -11.36
N GLN A 192 -17.61 -2.78 -10.78
CA GLN A 192 -17.54 -1.88 -9.63
C GLN A 192 -16.68 -0.67 -10.00
N CYS A 193 -17.25 0.52 -9.87
CA CYS A 193 -16.63 1.77 -10.28
C CYS A 193 -16.33 2.66 -9.08
N ASP A 194 -15.37 3.56 -9.27
CA ASP A 194 -15.02 4.60 -8.30
C ASP A 194 -14.70 4.08 -6.90
N LYS A 195 -14.16 2.86 -6.81
CA LYS A 195 -13.72 2.27 -5.55
C LYS A 195 -12.45 2.95 -5.05
N ALA A 196 -12.26 2.96 -3.75
CA ALA A 196 -10.97 3.31 -3.20
C ALA A 196 -9.97 2.16 -3.42
N ILE A 197 -8.67 2.50 -3.50
CA ILE A 197 -7.64 1.48 -3.72
C ILE A 197 -7.58 0.40 -2.62
N ASN A 198 -8.04 0.73 -1.41
CA ASN A 198 -8.15 -0.22 -0.30
C ASN A 198 -9.42 -1.09 -0.33
N ASP A 199 -10.31 -0.89 -1.30
CA ASP A 199 -11.48 -1.74 -1.52
C ASP A 199 -11.23 -2.91 -2.49
N ILE A 200 -10.04 -2.96 -3.10
CA ILE A 200 -9.60 -4.09 -3.93
C ILE A 200 -9.37 -5.31 -3.03
N ASN A 201 -9.59 -6.51 -3.57
CA ASN A 201 -9.21 -7.77 -2.94
C ASN A 201 -7.80 -8.21 -3.41
N PRO A 202 -6.71 -7.75 -2.80
CA PRO A 202 -5.37 -8.12 -3.24
C PRO A 202 -5.05 -9.57 -2.84
N ILE A 203 -4.04 -10.18 -3.47
CA ILE A 203 -3.47 -11.47 -3.05
C ILE A 203 -3.10 -11.43 -1.55
N TRP A 204 -2.61 -10.29 -1.10
CA TRP A 204 -2.35 -9.97 0.30
C TRP A 204 -2.20 -8.46 0.50
N GLU A 205 -2.45 -7.99 1.72
CA GLU A 205 -2.22 -6.61 2.13
C GLU A 205 -1.46 -6.61 3.48
N GLY A 206 -0.24 -6.04 3.47
CA GLY A 206 0.70 -6.11 4.59
C GLY A 206 0.32 -5.23 5.77
N GLY A 207 -0.24 -4.05 5.54
CA GLY A 207 -0.68 -3.15 6.62
C GLY A 207 -1.80 -3.77 7.45
N ARG A 208 -2.79 -4.39 6.79
CA ARG A 208 -3.86 -5.15 7.44
C ARG A 208 -3.31 -6.34 8.23
N ARG A 209 -2.43 -7.14 7.61
CA ARG A 209 -1.79 -8.28 8.29
C ARG A 209 -0.99 -7.84 9.51
N LEU A 210 -0.27 -6.74 9.37
CA LEU A 210 0.48 -6.17 10.48
C LEU A 210 -0.45 -5.62 11.58
N ALA A 211 -1.61 -5.02 11.22
CA ALA A 211 -2.60 -4.56 12.18
C ALA A 211 -3.20 -5.72 13.00
N ILE A 212 -3.48 -6.85 12.37
CA ILE A 212 -4.00 -8.08 13.01
C ILE A 212 -2.95 -8.72 13.92
N MET A 213 -1.66 -8.68 13.54
CA MET A 213 -0.59 -9.32 14.29
C MET A 213 -0.45 -8.73 15.71
N PRO A 214 -0.51 -9.54 16.78
CA PRO A 214 -0.27 -9.04 18.11
C PRO A 214 1.13 -8.43 18.27
N PRO A 215 1.29 -7.30 18.99
CA PRO A 215 2.59 -6.65 19.18
C PRO A 215 3.69 -7.58 19.72
N ALA A 216 3.32 -8.56 20.56
CA ALA A 216 4.25 -9.54 21.13
C ALA A 216 4.82 -10.51 20.09
N ASN A 217 4.10 -10.75 18.99
CA ASN A 217 4.50 -11.71 17.96
C ASN A 217 5.41 -11.09 16.89
N ARG A 218 5.65 -9.78 16.94
CA ARG A 218 6.53 -9.09 15.98
C ARG A 218 7.99 -9.35 16.30
N TYR A 219 8.75 -9.73 15.30
CA TYR A 219 10.21 -9.86 15.34
C TYR A 219 10.83 -8.55 14.83
N ILE A 220 11.03 -7.60 15.74
CA ILE A 220 11.67 -6.32 15.43
C ILE A 220 13.10 -6.37 15.97
N TYR A 221 14.06 -6.08 15.10
CA TYR A 221 15.47 -6.09 15.43
C TYR A 221 16.08 -4.71 15.32
N THR A 222 17.12 -4.49 16.07
CA THR A 222 18.00 -3.32 15.96
C THR A 222 19.41 -3.71 16.38
N TRP A 223 20.35 -2.82 16.23
CA TRP A 223 21.64 -2.98 16.85
C TRP A 223 21.95 -1.80 17.77
N VAL A 224 22.79 -2.00 18.73
CA VAL A 224 23.27 -1.00 19.69
C VAL A 224 24.78 -1.19 19.80
N ASP A 225 25.51 -0.09 19.76
CA ASP A 225 26.96 -0.09 19.94
C ASP A 225 27.26 0.10 21.44
N LEU A 226 27.54 -1.00 22.14
CA LEU A 226 27.73 -1.01 23.59
C LEU A 226 29.13 -0.60 24.01
N ASP A 227 30.14 -0.91 23.19
CA ASP A 227 31.54 -0.58 23.44
C ASP A 227 32.06 0.61 22.63
N ASN A 228 31.22 1.18 21.78
CA ASN A 228 31.45 2.37 20.97
C ASN A 228 32.59 2.20 19.95
N ASP A 229 32.74 0.99 19.42
CA ASP A 229 33.74 0.65 18.40
C ASP A 229 33.21 0.74 16.96
N LYS A 230 31.90 1.02 16.77
CA LYS A 230 31.16 1.14 15.49
C LYS A 230 31.11 -0.19 14.71
N VAL A 231 31.30 -1.30 15.35
CA VAL A 231 31.22 -2.64 14.78
C VAL A 231 30.17 -3.46 15.55
N VAL A 232 29.29 -4.13 14.83
CA VAL A 232 28.29 -5.01 15.46
C VAL A 232 28.94 -6.31 15.92
N ASN A 233 29.22 -6.41 17.19
CA ASN A 233 29.83 -7.57 17.83
C ASN A 233 28.76 -8.54 18.32
N SER A 234 28.29 -9.44 17.48
CA SER A 234 27.24 -10.32 17.94
C SER A 234 27.15 -11.64 17.17
N ALA A 235 26.95 -12.69 17.93
CA ALA A 235 26.59 -14.01 17.41
C ALA A 235 25.08 -14.15 17.13
N GLY A 236 24.28 -13.08 17.29
CA GLY A 236 22.84 -13.08 17.06
C GLY A 236 22.02 -12.38 18.17
N PRO A 237 20.71 -12.16 17.95
CA PRO A 237 19.87 -11.32 18.81
C PRO A 237 19.59 -11.92 20.21
N THR A 238 19.93 -13.18 20.45
CA THR A 238 19.72 -13.88 21.72
C THR A 238 20.98 -13.92 22.60
N ALA A 239 22.12 -13.46 22.11
CA ALA A 239 23.35 -13.44 22.89
C ALA A 239 23.29 -12.35 23.97
N ALA A 240 23.57 -12.73 25.23
CA ALA A 240 23.48 -11.82 26.40
C ALA A 240 24.41 -10.59 26.28
N ALA A 241 25.55 -10.74 25.62
CA ALA A 241 26.49 -9.64 25.31
C ALA A 241 26.37 -9.11 23.88
N GLY A 242 25.33 -9.51 23.14
CA GLY A 242 25.17 -9.11 21.75
C GLY A 242 24.71 -7.68 21.59
N GLU A 243 25.15 -7.07 20.51
CA GLU A 243 24.76 -5.73 20.08
C GLU A 243 23.63 -5.75 19.05
N PHE A 244 23.51 -6.84 18.28
CA PHE A 244 22.31 -7.10 17.49
C PHE A 244 21.24 -7.72 18.40
N ILE A 245 20.17 -6.96 18.65
CA ILE A 245 19.20 -7.29 19.69
C ILE A 245 17.75 -7.20 19.18
N SER A 246 16.84 -7.87 19.89
CA SER A 246 15.40 -7.67 19.70
C SER A 246 14.99 -6.30 20.26
N PHE A 247 14.21 -5.56 19.47
CA PHE A 247 13.64 -4.29 19.91
C PHE A 247 12.38 -4.53 20.73
N ASP A 248 12.58 -4.84 22.02
CA ASP A 248 11.52 -5.09 22.97
C ASP A 248 11.93 -4.60 24.39
N THR A 249 10.98 -4.69 25.33
CA THR A 249 11.20 -4.20 26.70
C THR A 249 12.22 -5.01 27.50
N SER A 250 12.59 -6.22 27.09
CA SER A 250 13.65 -6.99 27.74
C SER A 250 15.03 -6.36 27.52
N ASN A 251 15.20 -5.65 26.40
CA ASN A 251 16.40 -4.89 26.04
C ASN A 251 16.27 -3.38 26.33
N GLN A 252 15.25 -2.96 27.10
CA GLN A 252 14.99 -1.54 27.35
C GLN A 252 16.20 -0.76 27.84
N SER A 253 17.01 -1.34 28.73
CA SER A 253 18.21 -0.67 29.29
C SER A 253 19.27 -0.38 28.23
N LYS A 254 19.39 -1.24 27.20
CA LYS A 254 20.29 -1.05 26.07
C LYS A 254 19.78 -0.01 25.07
N ILE A 255 18.45 0.04 24.89
CA ILE A 255 17.77 0.88 23.89
C ILE A 255 17.54 2.30 24.40
N ALA A 256 17.30 2.49 25.70
CA ALA A 256 16.82 3.75 26.28
C ALA A 256 17.72 4.95 25.94
N GLY A 257 19.05 4.77 25.89
CA GLY A 257 20.01 5.82 25.57
C GLY A 257 19.86 6.39 24.15
N TYR A 258 19.35 5.59 23.22
CA TYR A 258 19.14 5.97 21.81
C TYR A 258 17.79 6.65 21.56
N LEU A 259 16.84 6.58 22.49
CA LEU A 259 15.50 7.14 22.32
C LEU A 259 15.41 8.66 22.57
N ASN A 260 16.47 9.29 23.08
CA ASN A 260 16.55 10.72 23.36
C ASN A 260 15.31 11.27 24.10
N LEU A 261 14.93 10.68 25.22
CA LEU A 261 13.70 11.00 25.96
C LEU A 261 13.87 12.19 26.94
N SER A 262 14.98 12.92 26.91
CA SER A 262 15.20 14.07 27.78
C SER A 262 14.17 15.18 27.47
N GLY A 263 13.42 15.59 28.48
CA GLY A 263 12.35 16.60 28.32
C GLY A 263 11.07 16.09 27.64
N ALA A 264 10.98 14.79 27.36
CA ALA A 264 9.79 14.22 26.76
C ALA A 264 8.58 14.19 27.73
N PRO A 265 7.33 14.19 27.23
CA PRO A 265 6.15 14.04 28.06
C PRO A 265 6.19 12.78 28.94
N ALA A 266 5.55 12.82 30.10
CA ALA A 266 5.57 11.70 31.08
C ALA A 266 5.11 10.35 30.50
N ALA A 267 4.26 10.36 29.48
CA ALA A 267 3.83 9.16 28.77
C ALA A 267 4.95 8.50 27.92
N MET A 268 5.99 9.25 27.56
CA MET A 268 7.10 8.77 26.70
C MET A 268 8.22 8.14 27.52
N THR A 269 7.93 7.15 28.34
CA THR A 269 8.97 6.30 28.94
C THR A 269 9.57 5.37 27.89
N ALA A 270 10.80 4.88 28.08
CA ALA A 270 11.43 3.96 27.15
C ALA A 270 10.56 2.71 26.89
N ALA A 271 9.95 2.14 27.93
CA ALA A 271 9.04 1.00 27.79
C ALA A 271 7.82 1.34 26.94
N ASN A 272 7.20 2.51 27.16
CA ASN A 272 6.02 2.94 26.41
C ASN A 272 6.36 3.21 24.94
N VAL A 273 7.49 3.83 24.66
CA VAL A 273 7.95 4.07 23.28
C VAL A 273 8.24 2.76 22.57
N ILE A 274 8.94 1.83 23.20
CA ILE A 274 9.18 0.49 22.65
C ILE A 274 7.84 -0.21 22.36
N ASN A 275 6.93 -0.25 23.31
CA ASN A 275 5.62 -0.88 23.12
C ASN A 275 4.78 -0.17 22.06
N PHE A 276 4.83 1.15 21.99
CA PHE A 276 4.16 1.91 20.95
C PHE A 276 4.70 1.56 19.54
N ILE A 277 6.02 1.53 19.36
CA ILE A 277 6.65 1.14 18.09
C ILE A 277 6.27 -0.31 17.72
N ARG A 278 6.24 -1.21 18.67
CA ARG A 278 5.80 -2.59 18.48
C ARG A 278 4.32 -2.71 18.08
N GLY A 279 3.50 -1.69 18.32
CA GLY A 279 2.10 -1.63 17.91
C GLY A 279 1.08 -1.66 19.03
N SER A 280 1.48 -1.36 20.27
CA SER A 280 0.53 -1.16 21.35
C SER A 280 -0.06 0.27 21.31
N GLN A 281 -1.32 0.40 21.68
CA GLN A 281 -1.91 1.72 21.93
C GLN A 281 -1.47 2.20 23.32
N ILE A 282 -0.86 3.36 23.40
CA ILE A 282 -0.35 3.97 24.62
C ILE A 282 -1.06 5.29 24.87
N SER A 283 -1.68 5.44 26.03
CA SER A 283 -2.35 6.69 26.41
C SER A 283 -1.34 7.85 26.45
N GLY A 284 -1.73 8.99 25.87
CA GLY A 284 -0.87 10.17 25.75
C GLY A 284 0.11 10.15 24.57
N LEU A 285 0.11 9.10 23.75
CA LEU A 285 0.78 9.04 22.45
C LEU A 285 -0.26 9.08 21.32
N ARG A 286 0.22 9.29 20.09
CA ARG A 286 -0.61 9.39 18.88
C ARG A 286 -1.59 8.21 18.74
N ASP A 287 -2.85 8.51 18.46
CA ASP A 287 -3.84 7.49 18.12
C ASP A 287 -3.59 6.96 16.69
N ARG A 288 -3.68 5.64 16.54
CA ARG A 288 -3.47 4.93 15.26
C ARG A 288 -4.53 3.85 15.05
N MET A 289 -5.69 4.00 15.70
CA MET A 289 -6.74 2.98 15.64
C MET A 289 -7.57 3.14 14.38
N LEU A 290 -7.58 2.10 13.52
CA LEU A 290 -8.43 1.98 12.34
C LEU A 290 -9.30 0.73 12.43
N THR A 291 -10.47 0.77 11.81
CA THR A 291 -11.30 -0.41 11.63
C THR A 291 -10.71 -1.29 10.53
N VAL A 292 -10.34 -2.49 10.90
CA VAL A 292 -9.70 -3.48 10.04
C VAL A 292 -10.55 -4.73 10.01
N LYS A 293 -10.79 -5.31 8.84
CA LYS A 293 -11.41 -6.64 8.72
C LYS A 293 -10.38 -7.70 9.12
N ASP A 294 -10.68 -8.49 10.13
CA ASP A 294 -9.86 -9.65 10.52
C ASP A 294 -9.98 -10.81 9.49
N ASP A 295 -9.36 -11.94 9.80
CA ASP A 295 -9.42 -13.11 8.90
C ASP A 295 -10.81 -13.76 8.82
N SER A 296 -11.72 -13.40 9.71
CA SER A 296 -13.14 -13.78 9.69
C SER A 296 -14.01 -12.72 9.00
N SER A 297 -13.40 -11.71 8.37
CA SER A 297 -14.05 -10.55 7.75
C SER A 297 -14.86 -9.69 8.73
N ILE A 298 -14.59 -9.82 10.04
CA ILE A 298 -15.24 -9.02 11.08
C ILE A 298 -14.52 -7.68 11.21
N PRO A 299 -15.22 -6.54 11.05
CA PRO A 299 -14.63 -5.24 11.28
C PRO A 299 -14.27 -5.06 12.76
N THR A 300 -13.00 -4.85 13.04
CA THR A 300 -12.47 -4.70 14.40
C THR A 300 -11.55 -3.49 14.47
N LEU A 301 -11.69 -2.69 15.52
CA LEU A 301 -10.83 -1.52 15.75
C LEU A 301 -9.45 -1.98 16.22
N MET A 302 -8.41 -1.78 15.40
CA MET A 302 -7.05 -2.25 15.65
C MET A 302 -6.03 -1.13 15.46
N VAL A 303 -4.86 -1.27 16.09
CA VAL A 303 -3.74 -0.34 15.89
C VAL A 303 -3.14 -0.55 14.49
N TRP A 304 -3.24 0.48 13.65
CA TRP A 304 -2.52 0.52 12.38
C TRP A 304 -1.04 0.77 12.63
N LYS A 305 -0.18 -0.15 12.21
CA LYS A 305 1.24 -0.16 12.59
C LYS A 305 2.17 0.30 11.48
N LEU A 306 1.80 0.05 10.22
CA LEU A 306 2.63 0.40 9.06
C LEU A 306 2.57 1.90 8.81
N GLY A 307 3.73 2.54 8.78
CA GLY A 307 3.90 3.93 8.38
C GLY A 307 3.83 4.12 6.87
N ASP A 308 3.76 5.36 6.45
CA ASP A 308 3.79 5.74 5.04
C ASP A 308 5.14 5.40 4.37
N SER A 309 5.10 5.16 3.06
CA SER A 309 6.25 4.74 2.24
C SER A 309 6.48 5.71 1.07
N VAL A 310 6.57 7.02 1.35
CA VAL A 310 6.59 8.10 0.34
C VAL A 310 7.69 7.92 -0.71
N TYR A 311 8.90 7.53 -0.30
CA TYR A 311 10.05 7.38 -1.18
C TYR A 311 10.58 5.95 -1.27
N SER A 312 9.77 4.97 -0.88
CA SER A 312 10.16 3.57 -0.89
C SER A 312 9.26 2.78 -1.83
N THR A 313 9.91 2.03 -2.72
CA THR A 313 9.24 1.06 -3.59
C THR A 313 9.45 -0.33 -3.01
N PRO A 314 8.43 -1.18 -2.91
CA PRO A 314 8.59 -2.56 -2.49
C PRO A 314 9.60 -3.29 -3.38
N VAL A 315 10.57 -3.96 -2.78
CA VAL A 315 11.54 -4.80 -3.49
C VAL A 315 11.29 -6.25 -3.11
N VAL A 316 10.99 -7.08 -4.11
CA VAL A 316 10.72 -8.50 -3.87
C VAL A 316 11.94 -9.36 -4.20
N VAL A 317 12.33 -10.17 -3.24
CA VAL A 317 13.39 -11.16 -3.37
C VAL A 317 12.78 -12.56 -3.33
N GLY A 318 12.91 -13.28 -4.42
CA GLY A 318 12.42 -14.64 -4.59
C GLY A 318 13.48 -15.55 -5.16
N ASP A 319 13.11 -16.44 -6.07
CA ASP A 319 14.00 -17.37 -6.74
C ASP A 319 15.17 -16.65 -7.40
N PRO A 320 16.38 -17.22 -7.40
CA PRO A 320 17.47 -16.68 -8.19
C PRO A 320 17.09 -16.64 -9.68
N LYS A 321 17.15 -15.44 -10.29
CA LYS A 321 16.75 -15.22 -11.69
C LYS A 321 17.93 -15.27 -12.65
N GLU A 322 19.12 -14.93 -12.14
CA GLU A 322 20.33 -14.91 -12.90
C GLU A 322 20.77 -16.34 -13.25
N ARG A 323 21.40 -16.50 -14.40
CA ARG A 323 21.88 -17.80 -14.89
C ARG A 323 23.37 -17.71 -15.18
N TYR A 324 24.15 -17.28 -14.19
CA TYR A 324 25.59 -17.17 -14.30
C TYR A 324 26.27 -18.52 -14.49
N ASP A 325 25.65 -19.60 -14.06
CA ASP A 325 26.06 -20.98 -14.37
C ASP A 325 26.08 -21.27 -15.88
N VAL A 326 25.07 -20.77 -16.61
CA VAL A 326 24.94 -20.94 -18.04
C VAL A 326 25.76 -19.90 -18.80
N LEU A 327 25.71 -18.64 -18.36
CA LEU A 327 26.36 -17.52 -19.06
C LEU A 327 27.89 -17.53 -18.95
N TYR A 328 28.41 -17.95 -17.79
CA TYR A 328 29.85 -17.86 -17.48
C TYR A 328 30.45 -19.20 -17.04
N GLY A 329 29.68 -20.30 -17.02
CA GLY A 329 30.13 -21.60 -16.54
C GLY A 329 30.43 -21.65 -15.05
N ASP A 330 29.78 -20.77 -14.26
CA ASP A 330 30.00 -20.70 -12.81
C ASP A 330 29.29 -21.85 -12.08
N SER A 331 30.05 -22.88 -11.73
CA SER A 331 29.55 -24.04 -11.00
C SER A 331 29.11 -23.71 -9.56
N THR A 332 29.64 -22.65 -8.95
CA THR A 332 29.21 -22.22 -7.60
C THR A 332 27.82 -21.63 -7.65
N TYR A 333 27.51 -20.90 -8.72
CA TYR A 333 26.15 -20.40 -8.94
C TYR A 333 25.15 -21.52 -9.20
N THR A 334 25.56 -22.61 -9.87
CA THR A 334 24.70 -23.80 -10.03
C THR A 334 24.23 -24.32 -8.66
N ALA A 335 25.14 -24.48 -7.72
CA ALA A 335 24.82 -24.94 -6.37
C ALA A 335 23.87 -23.97 -5.65
N PHE A 336 24.15 -22.67 -5.72
CA PHE A 336 23.31 -21.60 -5.17
C PHE A 336 21.90 -21.64 -5.78
N PHE A 337 21.78 -21.71 -7.11
CA PHE A 337 20.50 -21.78 -7.80
C PHE A 337 19.70 -23.02 -7.38
N GLN A 338 20.31 -24.20 -7.32
CA GLN A 338 19.63 -25.43 -6.92
C GLN A 338 19.15 -25.37 -5.46
N GLN A 339 19.89 -24.72 -4.58
CA GLN A 339 19.55 -24.57 -3.17
C GLN A 339 18.37 -23.61 -2.97
N TYR A 340 18.28 -22.54 -3.76
CA TYR A 340 17.36 -21.43 -3.53
C TYR A 340 16.23 -21.30 -4.56
N LYS A 341 16.18 -22.16 -5.60
CA LYS A 341 15.03 -22.24 -6.48
C LYS A 341 13.80 -22.68 -5.69
N GLY A 342 12.69 -22.00 -5.87
CA GLY A 342 11.43 -22.26 -5.14
C GLY A 342 11.48 -21.79 -3.67
N ARG A 343 12.40 -20.87 -3.33
CA ARG A 343 12.39 -20.25 -2.00
C ARG A 343 11.21 -19.30 -1.83
N ARG A 344 10.86 -19.04 -0.58
CA ARG A 344 9.87 -18.01 -0.23
C ARG A 344 10.22 -16.67 -0.89
N GLN A 345 9.23 -16.02 -1.46
CA GLN A 345 9.33 -14.63 -1.88
C GLN A 345 9.07 -13.72 -0.68
N VAL A 346 9.87 -12.67 -0.55
CA VAL A 346 9.78 -11.68 0.52
C VAL A 346 9.80 -10.29 -0.08
N ALA A 347 8.80 -9.48 0.27
CA ALA A 347 8.74 -8.08 -0.11
C ALA A 347 9.36 -7.22 1.01
N TYR A 348 10.36 -6.44 0.65
CA TYR A 348 11.03 -5.50 1.54
C TYR A 348 10.51 -4.09 1.28
N LEU A 349 10.14 -3.39 2.34
CA LEU A 349 9.62 -2.03 2.28
C LEU A 349 10.21 -1.20 3.42
N GLY A 350 10.83 -0.07 3.09
CA GLY A 350 11.17 0.96 4.06
C GLY A 350 9.97 1.87 4.30
N ALA A 351 9.64 2.15 5.56
CA ALA A 351 8.54 3.03 5.90
C ALA A 351 8.97 4.15 6.86
N ASN A 352 8.22 5.26 6.87
CA ASN A 352 8.50 6.41 7.72
C ASN A 352 8.16 6.18 9.22
N ASP A 353 7.74 4.97 9.58
CA ASP A 353 7.76 4.50 10.97
C ASP A 353 9.17 4.16 11.49
N GLY A 354 10.19 4.33 10.62
CA GLY A 354 11.59 4.12 10.94
C GLY A 354 12.08 2.69 10.76
N MET A 355 11.34 1.84 10.04
CA MET A 355 11.66 0.43 9.89
C MET A 355 11.84 0.01 8.43
N LEU A 356 12.69 -0.97 8.22
CA LEU A 356 12.66 -1.84 7.05
C LEU A 356 11.81 -3.07 7.40
N HIS A 357 10.70 -3.25 6.72
CA HIS A 357 9.82 -4.38 6.88
C HIS A 357 10.11 -5.48 5.86
N ALA A 358 9.95 -6.73 6.27
CA ALA A 358 10.01 -7.91 5.42
C ALA A 358 8.68 -8.66 5.46
N PHE A 359 7.89 -8.55 4.40
CA PHE A 359 6.58 -9.18 4.29
C PHE A 359 6.64 -10.51 3.54
N ASN A 360 5.91 -11.49 4.00
CA ASN A 360 5.76 -12.77 3.34
C ASN A 360 4.89 -12.64 2.07
N VAL A 361 5.48 -12.82 0.91
CA VAL A 361 4.73 -12.93 -0.35
C VAL A 361 4.19 -14.34 -0.56
N GLY A 362 4.85 -15.33 0.01
CA GLY A 362 4.55 -16.75 -0.19
C GLY A 362 5.49 -17.41 -1.18
N PHE A 363 5.05 -18.54 -1.71
CA PHE A 363 5.74 -19.33 -2.73
C PHE A 363 4.97 -19.25 -4.03
N TYR A 364 5.59 -18.75 -5.07
CA TYR A 364 4.97 -18.66 -6.38
C TYR A 364 5.08 -19.99 -7.13
N HIS A 365 3.97 -20.40 -7.72
CA HIS A 365 3.88 -21.57 -8.58
C HIS A 365 3.38 -21.12 -9.96
N LYS A 366 4.01 -21.63 -11.00
CA LYS A 366 3.57 -21.38 -12.38
C LYS A 366 2.21 -22.04 -12.60
N GLY A 367 1.35 -21.37 -13.35
CA GLY A 367 0.12 -21.96 -13.84
C GLY A 367 0.39 -23.13 -14.78
N ASP A 368 -0.63 -23.93 -15.02
CA ASP A 368 -0.58 -25.14 -15.86
C ASP A 368 0.45 -26.18 -15.37
N ASP A 369 0.84 -26.11 -14.10
CA ASP A 369 1.66 -27.14 -13.49
C ASP A 369 0.84 -28.45 -13.44
N THR A 370 1.24 -29.39 -14.29
CA THR A 370 0.65 -30.74 -14.37
C THR A 370 0.90 -31.57 -13.12
N SER A 371 1.51 -31.01 -12.07
CA SER A 371 1.82 -31.70 -10.81
C SER A 371 0.60 -32.04 -9.95
N GLY A 372 -0.61 -31.82 -10.44
CA GLY A 372 -1.82 -32.39 -9.87
C GLY A 372 -2.51 -31.60 -8.78
N SER A 373 -2.11 -30.33 -8.56
CA SER A 373 -2.71 -29.46 -7.55
C SER A 373 -3.75 -28.48 -8.10
N ALA A 374 -3.95 -28.45 -9.43
CA ALA A 374 -4.98 -27.64 -10.04
C ALA A 374 -6.38 -28.14 -9.64
N PRO A 375 -7.30 -27.24 -9.23
CA PRO A 375 -8.70 -27.63 -9.05
C PRO A 375 -9.23 -28.20 -10.37
N THR A 376 -9.83 -29.37 -10.32
CA THR A 376 -10.36 -30.06 -11.52
C THR A 376 -11.32 -29.12 -12.26
N GLY A 377 -10.99 -28.81 -13.51
CA GLY A 377 -11.85 -28.05 -14.43
C GLY A 377 -11.58 -26.53 -14.52
N LYS A 378 -10.53 -26.03 -13.92
CA LYS A 378 -10.13 -24.61 -14.01
C LYS A 378 -8.73 -24.51 -14.61
N THR A 379 -8.54 -23.50 -15.49
CA THR A 379 -7.22 -23.15 -16.01
C THR A 379 -6.58 -22.17 -15.04
N GLU A 380 -5.57 -22.62 -14.29
CA GLU A 380 -4.79 -21.76 -13.40
C GLU A 380 -3.64 -21.12 -14.18
N HIS A 381 -3.47 -19.83 -14.02
CA HIS A 381 -2.42 -19.04 -14.67
C HIS A 381 -1.24 -18.70 -13.75
N GLY A 382 -1.28 -19.11 -12.50
CA GLY A 382 -0.28 -18.87 -11.47
C GLY A 382 -0.93 -18.80 -10.10
N TRP A 383 -0.18 -19.13 -9.06
CA TRP A 383 -0.72 -19.08 -7.71
C TRP A 383 0.35 -18.95 -6.63
N PHE A 384 -0.05 -18.47 -5.47
CA PHE A 384 0.81 -18.31 -4.31
C PHE A 384 0.35 -19.22 -3.17
N SER A 385 1.25 -20.06 -2.65
CA SER A 385 0.98 -20.84 -1.44
C SER A 385 1.54 -20.19 -0.19
N ASN A 386 0.89 -20.46 0.94
CA ASN A 386 1.36 -20.07 2.28
C ASN A 386 2.36 -21.07 2.87
N THR A 387 2.40 -22.29 2.36
CA THR A 387 3.14 -23.38 2.97
C THR A 387 4.65 -23.21 2.79
N ALA A 388 5.29 -22.78 3.88
CA ALA A 388 6.69 -23.04 4.06
C ALA A 388 6.83 -24.45 4.61
N THR A 389 7.40 -25.31 3.83
CA THR A 389 7.72 -26.67 4.33
C THR A 389 9.03 -26.68 5.14
N THR A 390 9.80 -25.60 5.19
CA THR A 390 11.18 -25.65 5.66
C THR A 390 11.64 -24.59 6.64
N ASP A 391 10.95 -23.46 6.80
CA ASP A 391 11.42 -22.38 7.70
C ASP A 391 10.76 -22.38 9.09
N GLY A 392 9.85 -23.30 9.35
CA GLY A 392 9.18 -23.47 10.64
C GLY A 392 8.25 -22.32 11.05
N ARG A 393 8.13 -21.28 10.22
CA ARG A 393 7.23 -20.15 10.44
C ARG A 393 6.02 -20.34 9.55
N GLY A 394 4.89 -20.72 10.13
CA GLY A 394 3.61 -20.85 9.43
C GLY A 394 3.01 -19.49 9.01
N ALA A 395 3.83 -18.55 8.54
CA ALA A 395 3.38 -17.22 8.18
C ALA A 395 2.46 -17.24 6.96
N VAL A 396 1.32 -16.56 7.05
CA VAL A 396 0.42 -16.35 5.91
C VAL A 396 0.93 -15.23 5.00
N ARG A 397 0.41 -15.17 3.78
CA ARG A 397 0.77 -14.11 2.83
C ARG A 397 0.44 -12.72 3.43
N GLY A 398 1.33 -11.76 3.20
CA GLY A 398 1.24 -10.41 3.73
C GLY A 398 1.65 -10.24 5.19
N GLU A 399 1.96 -11.32 5.92
CA GLU A 399 2.42 -11.23 7.30
C GLU A 399 3.86 -10.74 7.38
N GLU A 400 4.15 -9.88 8.37
CA GLU A 400 5.52 -9.42 8.64
C GLU A 400 6.35 -10.58 9.19
N LEU A 401 7.39 -10.97 8.46
CA LEU A 401 8.35 -11.98 8.90
C LEU A 401 9.30 -11.41 9.97
N TRP A 402 9.74 -10.20 9.72
CA TRP A 402 10.58 -9.41 10.63
C TRP A 402 10.61 -7.95 10.18
N SER A 403 11.04 -7.08 11.06
CA SER A 403 11.42 -5.71 10.73
C SER A 403 12.72 -5.31 11.41
N PHE A 404 13.38 -4.29 10.86
CA PHE A 404 14.66 -3.80 11.33
C PHE A 404 14.62 -2.27 11.49
N ILE A 405 15.02 -1.79 12.67
CA ILE A 405 15.19 -0.37 12.96
C ILE A 405 16.67 -0.05 12.78
N PRO A 406 17.05 0.73 11.76
CA PRO A 406 18.43 1.20 11.62
C PRO A 406 18.77 2.19 12.75
N GLN A 407 20.07 2.30 13.07
CA GLN A 407 20.57 3.24 14.08
C GLN A 407 20.84 4.61 13.45
#